data_5d7b560683f8cf4fcaa560e1fe300612
#
_entry.id   5d7b560683f8cf4fcaa560e1fe300612
#
_cell.length_a   1.000
_cell.length_b   1.000
_cell.length_c   1.000
_cell.angle_alpha   90.00
_cell.angle_beta   90.00
_cell.angle_gamma   90.00
#
_symmetry.space_group_name_H-M   'P 1'
#
loop_
_entity.id
_entity.type
_entity.pdbx_description
1 polymer ?
#
loop_
_entity_poly.entity_id
_entity_poly.type
_entity_poly.pdbx_seq_one_letter_code
_entity_poly.pdbx_strand_id
1 'polypeptide(L)'
;MTKQRKIIKDIIYASYKHPTADEILFEAKKKMPNIAVGTVYRNLSLLVESGEVRKIDAPNAPSRYDRPQVPHEHLICKECGKVVDVDNIDLLDILKQKTGEEVIEYKLSMYYICPTCRK
;
A
#
# COMPACT_ATOMS: atom_id res chain seq x y z
N MET A 1 -18.92 -4.80 10.68
CA MET A 1 -17.92 -3.75 10.38
C MET A 1 -18.38 -2.43 10.97
N THR A 2 -17.50 -1.71 11.65
CA THR A 2 -17.85 -0.41 12.22
C THR A 2 -17.95 0.63 11.11
N LYS A 3 -18.65 1.72 11.42
CA LYS A 3 -18.81 2.82 10.48
C LYS A 3 -17.46 3.46 10.13
N GLN A 4 -16.57 3.62 11.12
CA GLN A 4 -15.24 4.18 10.89
C GLN A 4 -14.41 3.30 9.95
N ARG A 5 -14.43 1.99 10.17
CA ARG A 5 -13.67 1.04 9.34
C ARG A 5 -14.16 1.08 7.90
N LYS A 6 -15.48 1.13 7.70
CA LYS A 6 -16.04 1.18 6.35
C LYS A 6 -15.62 2.47 5.63
N ILE A 7 -15.67 3.60 6.30
CA ILE A 7 -15.27 4.88 5.71
C ILE A 7 -13.80 4.85 5.30
N ILE A 8 -12.93 4.34 6.17
CA ILE A 8 -11.49 4.25 5.89
C ILE A 8 -11.23 3.32 4.71
N LYS A 9 -11.87 2.15 4.69
CA LYS A 9 -11.76 1.20 3.60
C LYS A 9 -12.22 1.83 2.27
N ASP A 10 -13.36 2.52 2.28
CA ASP A 10 -13.89 3.14 1.08
C ASP A 10 -12.95 4.22 0.53
N ILE A 11 -12.31 5.00 1.40
CA ILE A 11 -11.33 6.01 1.00
C ILE A 11 -10.17 5.34 0.25
N ILE A 12 -9.64 4.26 0.80
CA ILE A 12 -8.52 3.54 0.18
C ILE A 12 -8.94 2.94 -1.17
N TYR A 13 -10.11 2.32 -1.21
CA TYR A 13 -10.61 1.66 -2.42
C TYR A 13 -10.94 2.63 -3.54
N ALA A 14 -11.31 3.86 -3.19
CA ALA A 14 -11.60 4.89 -4.18
C ALA A 14 -10.36 5.63 -4.67
N SER A 15 -9.23 5.47 -3.98
CA SER A 15 -7.99 6.17 -4.32
C SER A 15 -7.14 5.35 -5.29
N TYR A 16 -6.59 6.04 -6.28
CA TYR A 16 -5.62 5.44 -7.20
C TYR A 16 -4.20 5.91 -6.91
N LYS A 17 -4.01 6.66 -5.81
CA LYS A 17 -2.73 7.30 -5.48
C LYS A 17 -1.98 6.64 -4.34
N HIS A 18 -2.44 5.52 -3.83
CA HIS A 18 -1.83 4.84 -2.69
C HIS A 18 -1.67 5.80 -1.51
N PRO A 19 -2.75 6.15 -0.81
CA PRO A 19 -2.71 7.19 0.22
C PRO A 19 -1.90 6.77 1.44
N THR A 20 -1.27 7.77 2.09
CA THR A 20 -0.64 7.60 3.40
C THR A 20 -1.73 7.66 4.48
N ALA A 21 -1.37 7.30 5.72
CA ALA A 21 -2.29 7.39 6.85
C ALA A 21 -2.77 8.83 7.06
N ASP A 22 -1.88 9.81 6.90
CA ASP A 22 -2.25 11.22 7.06
C ASP A 22 -3.25 11.68 5.99
N GLU A 23 -3.06 11.22 4.76
CA GLU A 23 -3.98 11.53 3.67
C GLU A 23 -5.34 10.88 3.92
N ILE A 24 -5.35 9.65 4.43
CA ILE A 24 -6.57 8.95 4.79
C ILE A 24 -7.29 9.68 5.92
N LEU A 25 -6.55 10.11 6.93
CA LEU A 25 -7.11 10.89 8.04
C LEU A 25 -7.76 12.17 7.55
N PHE A 26 -7.09 12.88 6.66
CA PHE A 26 -7.61 14.12 6.06
C PHE A 26 -8.96 13.87 5.37
N GLU A 27 -9.04 12.81 4.57
CA GLU A 27 -10.29 12.47 3.88
C GLU A 27 -11.37 11.97 4.85
N ALA A 28 -10.98 11.21 5.87
CA ALA A 28 -11.91 10.68 6.85
C ALA A 28 -12.57 11.82 7.65
N LYS A 29 -11.80 12.87 7.96
CA LYS A 29 -12.33 14.02 8.70
C LYS A 29 -13.38 14.80 7.93
N LYS A 30 -13.38 14.71 6.61
CA LYS A 30 -14.44 15.32 5.80
C LYS A 30 -15.79 14.65 6.03
N LYS A 31 -15.76 13.35 6.30
CA LYS A 31 -16.99 12.56 6.52
C LYS A 31 -17.31 12.41 8.00
N MET A 32 -16.31 12.39 8.86
CA MET A 32 -16.43 12.27 10.30
C MET A 32 -15.50 13.26 10.98
N PRO A 33 -15.92 14.53 11.15
CA PRO A 33 -15.03 15.59 11.68
C PRO A 33 -14.40 15.28 13.02
N ASN A 34 -15.04 14.46 13.85
CA ASN A 34 -14.55 14.11 15.19
C ASN A 34 -13.74 12.82 15.25
N ILE A 35 -13.42 12.23 14.11
CA ILE A 35 -12.64 10.99 14.10
C ILE A 35 -11.24 11.25 14.67
N ALA A 36 -10.83 10.40 15.61
CA ALA A 36 -9.51 10.54 16.24
C ALA A 36 -8.42 9.89 15.38
N VAL A 37 -7.20 10.44 15.47
CA VAL A 37 -6.03 9.90 14.79
C VAL A 37 -5.82 8.43 15.15
N GLY A 38 -5.92 8.10 16.44
CA GLY A 38 -5.76 6.71 16.91
C GLY A 38 -6.78 5.76 16.31
N THR A 39 -8.01 6.24 16.08
CA THR A 39 -9.06 5.44 15.46
C THR A 39 -8.67 5.07 14.02
N VAL A 40 -8.11 6.03 13.27
CA VAL A 40 -7.68 5.78 11.90
C VAL A 40 -6.58 4.72 11.88
N TYR A 41 -5.55 4.88 12.69
CA TYR A 41 -4.42 3.94 12.73
C TYR A 41 -4.85 2.54 13.19
N ARG A 42 -5.74 2.47 14.18
CA ARG A 42 -6.26 1.17 14.66
C ARG A 42 -7.02 0.44 13.56
N ASN A 43 -7.87 1.16 12.84
CA ASN A 43 -8.64 0.56 11.76
C ASN A 43 -7.75 0.17 10.57
N LEU A 44 -6.72 0.95 10.26
CA LEU A 44 -5.76 0.58 9.23
C LEU A 44 -5.06 -0.74 9.58
N SER A 45 -4.62 -0.89 10.83
CA SER A 45 -3.99 -2.14 11.29
C SER A 45 -4.93 -3.33 11.15
N LEU A 46 -6.19 -3.17 11.55
CA LEU A 46 -7.18 -4.24 11.44
C LEU A 46 -7.46 -4.62 9.98
N LEU A 47 -7.54 -3.63 9.10
CA LEU A 47 -7.78 -3.88 7.68
C LEU A 47 -6.61 -4.60 7.03
N VAL A 48 -5.38 -4.27 7.42
CA VAL A 48 -4.18 -4.95 6.92
C VAL A 48 -4.14 -6.40 7.44
N GLU A 49 -4.42 -6.61 8.73
CA GLU A 49 -4.45 -7.95 9.31
C GLU A 49 -5.49 -8.85 8.65
N SER A 50 -6.65 -8.30 8.30
CA SER A 50 -7.72 -9.07 7.66
C SER A 50 -7.49 -9.32 6.18
N GLY A 51 -6.47 -8.69 5.58
CA GLY A 51 -6.21 -8.81 4.15
C GLY A 51 -7.08 -7.92 3.28
N GLU A 52 -7.91 -7.06 3.89
CA GLU A 52 -8.78 -6.16 3.14
C GLU A 52 -8.06 -4.92 2.60
N VAL A 53 -6.89 -4.62 3.14
CA VAL A 53 -6.04 -3.51 2.72
C VAL A 53 -4.60 -3.99 2.73
N ARG A 54 -3.83 -3.53 1.77
CA ARG A 54 -2.42 -3.84 1.63
C ARG A 54 -1.60 -2.64 2.10
N LYS A 55 -0.57 -2.89 2.91
CA LYS A 55 0.35 -1.85 3.37
C LYS A 55 1.64 -1.91 2.56
N ILE A 56 2.08 -0.76 2.08
CA ILE A 56 3.29 -0.63 1.27
C ILE A 56 4.27 0.23 2.03
N ASP A 57 5.39 -0.36 2.45
CA ASP A 57 6.42 0.35 3.21
C ASP A 57 7.46 0.95 2.27
N ALA A 58 7.98 2.12 2.62
CA ALA A 58 9.05 2.79 1.90
C ALA A 58 10.17 3.14 2.88
N PRO A 59 11.45 3.07 2.45
CA PRO A 59 12.59 3.24 3.38
C PRO A 59 12.66 4.60 4.06
N ASN A 60 12.31 5.66 3.35
CA ASN A 60 12.49 7.03 3.84
C ASN A 60 11.23 7.87 3.74
N ALA A 61 10.07 7.23 3.77
CA ALA A 61 8.80 7.92 3.61
C ALA A 61 7.72 7.17 4.37
N PRO A 62 6.58 7.82 4.67
CA PRO A 62 5.47 7.14 5.32
C PRO A 62 4.96 5.97 4.50
N SER A 63 4.46 4.94 5.17
CA SER A 63 3.81 3.81 4.52
C SER A 63 2.57 4.26 3.76
N ARG A 64 2.26 3.57 2.69
CA ARG A 64 1.07 3.82 1.89
C ARG A 64 0.16 2.61 1.94
N TYR A 65 -1.09 2.81 1.59
CA TYR A 65 -2.11 1.78 1.68
C TYR A 65 -2.81 1.63 0.34
N ASP A 66 -3.17 0.39 0.01
CA ASP A 66 -3.77 0.06 -1.27
C ASP A 66 -4.79 -1.04 -1.09
N ARG A 67 -5.70 -1.15 -2.02
CA ARG A 67 -6.66 -2.24 -2.05
C ARG A 67 -5.95 -3.52 -2.49
N PRO A 68 -6.37 -4.70 -1.95
CA PRO A 68 -5.77 -5.96 -2.34
C PRO A 68 -6.33 -6.38 -3.69
N GLN A 69 -5.69 -5.99 -4.75
CA GLN A 69 -6.09 -6.40 -6.09
C GLN A 69 -5.20 -7.50 -6.61
N VAL A 70 -5.46 -7.88 -7.86
CA VAL A 70 -4.59 -8.76 -8.63
C VAL A 70 -3.15 -8.41 -8.30
N PRO A 71 -2.30 -9.38 -7.98
CA PRO A 71 -0.93 -9.09 -7.60
C PRO A 71 -0.24 -8.20 -8.62
N HIS A 72 0.11 -7.01 -8.21
CA HIS A 72 0.94 -6.12 -9.00
C HIS A 72 2.10 -5.72 -8.12
N GLU A 73 3.23 -5.52 -8.72
CA GLU A 73 4.43 -5.16 -8.00
C GLU A 73 4.55 -3.64 -7.94
N HIS A 74 5.40 -3.15 -7.06
CA HIS A 74 5.53 -1.71 -6.83
C HIS A 74 6.94 -1.23 -7.06
N LEU A 75 7.05 -0.05 -7.67
CA LEU A 75 8.29 0.69 -7.82
C LEU A 75 8.19 1.89 -6.87
N ILE A 76 9.09 1.96 -5.90
CA ILE A 76 9.00 2.92 -4.79
C ILE A 76 10.19 3.87 -4.83
N CYS A 77 9.92 5.17 -4.86
CA CYS A 77 10.99 6.16 -4.75
C CYS A 77 11.53 6.20 -3.33
N LYS A 78 12.83 6.00 -3.18
CA LYS A 78 13.47 5.98 -1.86
C LYS A 78 13.44 7.33 -1.17
N GLU A 79 13.34 8.41 -1.91
CA GLU A 79 13.37 9.76 -1.34
C GLU A 79 12.00 10.31 -0.98
N CYS A 80 11.03 10.24 -1.90
CA CYS A 80 9.72 10.84 -1.65
C CYS A 80 8.62 9.84 -1.36
N GLY A 81 8.89 8.53 -1.51
CA GLY A 81 7.89 7.49 -1.24
C GLY A 81 6.85 7.29 -2.32
N LYS A 82 7.00 7.98 -3.46
CA LYS A 82 6.07 7.79 -4.59
C LYS A 82 6.01 6.31 -4.98
N VAL A 83 4.80 5.80 -5.15
CA VAL A 83 4.58 4.39 -5.54
C VAL A 83 3.99 4.34 -6.94
N VAL A 84 4.61 3.54 -7.79
CA VAL A 84 4.12 3.28 -9.15
C VAL A 84 3.84 1.77 -9.24
N ASP A 85 2.65 1.43 -9.74
CA ASP A 85 2.28 0.04 -9.95
C ASP A 85 2.95 -0.50 -11.22
N VAL A 86 3.46 -1.70 -11.13
CA VAL A 86 4.08 -2.39 -12.27
C VAL A 86 3.38 -3.73 -12.45
N ASP A 87 2.73 -3.89 -13.59
CA ASP A 87 1.96 -5.10 -13.89
C ASP A 87 2.78 -6.10 -14.70
N ASN A 88 2.32 -7.35 -14.70
CA ASN A 88 2.83 -8.40 -15.58
C ASN A 88 4.28 -8.80 -15.34
N ILE A 89 4.75 -8.68 -14.10
CA ILE A 89 6.04 -9.25 -13.72
C ILE A 89 5.78 -10.66 -13.21
N ASP A 90 6.38 -11.64 -13.86
CA ASP A 90 6.32 -13.03 -13.41
C ASP A 90 7.73 -13.57 -13.27
N LEU A 91 8.15 -13.77 -12.04
CA LEU A 91 9.47 -14.27 -11.70
C LEU A 91 9.44 -15.70 -11.16
N LEU A 92 8.28 -16.35 -11.15
CA LEU A 92 8.15 -17.68 -10.56
C LEU A 92 9.10 -18.70 -11.19
N ASP A 93 9.21 -18.72 -12.51
CA ASP A 93 10.10 -19.66 -13.21
C ASP A 93 11.56 -19.41 -12.87
N ILE A 94 11.97 -18.16 -12.83
CA ILE A 94 13.34 -17.78 -12.48
C ILE A 94 13.65 -18.18 -11.04
N LEU A 95 12.72 -17.90 -10.13
CA LEU A 95 12.89 -18.22 -8.70
C LEU A 95 12.93 -19.72 -8.49
N LYS A 96 12.12 -20.48 -9.23
CA LYS A 96 12.13 -21.93 -9.19
C LYS A 96 13.48 -22.49 -9.62
N GLN A 97 14.04 -21.97 -10.70
CA GLN A 97 15.36 -22.38 -11.18
C GLN A 97 16.47 -22.07 -10.18
N LYS A 98 16.41 -20.89 -9.57
CA LYS A 98 17.45 -20.44 -8.63
C LYS A 98 17.39 -21.15 -7.29
N THR A 99 16.20 -21.50 -6.81
CA THR A 99 16.03 -22.15 -5.51
C THR A 99 15.99 -23.65 -5.58
N GLY A 100 15.64 -24.20 -6.74
CA GLY A 100 15.41 -25.64 -6.90
C GLY A 100 14.11 -26.12 -6.26
N GLU A 101 13.24 -25.20 -5.86
CA GLU A 101 12.00 -25.51 -5.16
C GLU A 101 10.77 -24.98 -5.92
N GLU A 102 9.59 -25.50 -5.59
CA GLU A 102 8.33 -24.98 -6.10
C GLU A 102 7.95 -23.73 -5.32
N VAL A 103 8.29 -22.58 -5.87
CA VAL A 103 7.93 -21.30 -5.27
C VAL A 103 6.47 -21.00 -5.62
N ILE A 104 5.60 -20.86 -4.62
CA ILE A 104 4.17 -20.63 -4.83
C ILE A 104 3.80 -19.15 -4.87
N GLU A 105 4.59 -18.30 -4.25
CA GLU A 105 4.39 -16.85 -4.30
C GLU A 105 5.66 -16.12 -3.93
N TYR A 106 5.70 -14.85 -4.27
CA TYR A 106 6.79 -13.96 -3.84
C TYR A 106 6.24 -12.56 -3.68
N LYS A 107 6.99 -11.72 -2.95
CA LYS A 107 6.69 -10.30 -2.84
C LYS A 107 7.88 -9.53 -3.38
N LEU A 108 7.61 -8.57 -4.26
CA LEU A 108 8.65 -7.78 -4.89
C LEU A 108 8.39 -6.31 -4.67
N SER A 109 9.37 -5.64 -4.08
CA SER A 109 9.38 -4.18 -4.00
C SER A 109 10.65 -3.70 -4.68
N MET A 110 10.51 -2.80 -5.62
CA MET A 110 11.65 -2.24 -6.34
C MET A 110 11.82 -0.80 -5.90
N TYR A 111 13.06 -0.36 -5.77
CA TYR A 111 13.38 0.97 -5.28
C TYR A 111 14.16 1.74 -6.33
N TYR A 112 13.84 3.02 -6.47
CA TYR A 112 14.50 3.89 -7.45
C TYR A 112 14.48 5.32 -6.93
N ILE A 113 15.04 6.23 -7.69
CA ILE A 113 14.94 7.66 -7.44
C ILE A 113 14.08 8.22 -8.58
N CYS A 114 12.89 8.72 -8.26
CA CYS A 114 11.95 9.15 -9.28
C CYS A 114 12.47 10.37 -10.07
N PRO A 115 11.95 10.64 -11.27
CA PRO A 115 12.42 11.75 -12.10
C PRO A 115 12.44 13.11 -11.39
N THR A 116 11.46 13.36 -10.53
CA THR A 116 11.39 14.61 -9.78
C THR A 116 12.53 14.71 -8.76
N CYS A 117 12.87 13.61 -8.09
CA CYS A 117 13.91 13.59 -7.07
C CYS A 117 15.32 13.54 -7.66
N ARG A 118 15.47 13.12 -8.92
CA ARG A 118 16.78 13.04 -9.57
C ARG A 118 17.31 14.38 -10.07
N LYS A 119 16.48 15.38 -10.07
CA LYS A 119 16.89 16.71 -10.55
C LYS A 119 17.83 17.41 -9.56
#